data_8536a67fd9d0522c3ac8ff3b2c8436cd
#
_entry.id   8536a67fd9d0522c3ac8ff3b2c8436cd
#
_cell.length_a   1.000
_cell.length_b   1.000
_cell.length_c   1.000
_cell.angle_alpha   90.00
_cell.angle_beta   90.00
_cell.angle_gamma   90.00
#
_symmetry.space_group_name_H-M   'P 1'
#
loop_
_entity.id
_entity.type
_entity.pdbx_description
1 polymer ?
#
loop_
_entity_poly.entity_id
_entity_poly.type
_entity_poly.pdbx_seq_one_letter_code
_entity_poly.pdbx_strand_id
1 'polypeptide(L)'
;MDKFLVLYRAPNSVVDEWMKKPEDERKPEETKMMDAWKKWMSANASSFTDKGAGAGKPKVVSATGVKDSRNDIMMYQIVQASSADEAAKLFVGHPHFGIPQATVEVMPLKTMEG
;
A
#
# COMPACT_ATOMS: atom_id res chain seq x y z
N MET A 1 -20.46 -0.31 9.22
CA MET A 1 -19.58 0.11 8.13
C MET A 1 -18.98 -1.08 7.43
N ASP A 2 -18.76 -0.96 6.15
CA ASP A 2 -18.10 -2.01 5.37
C ASP A 2 -16.60 -1.91 5.48
N LYS A 3 -15.91 -3.03 5.23
CA LYS A 3 -14.46 -3.10 5.22
C LYS A 3 -13.93 -3.11 3.80
N PHE A 4 -12.75 -2.51 3.62
CA PHE A 4 -12.11 -2.40 2.31
C PHE A 4 -10.64 -2.77 2.42
N LEU A 5 -10.18 -3.60 1.48
CA LEU A 5 -8.77 -3.92 1.34
C LEU A 5 -8.11 -2.78 0.57
N VAL A 6 -7.01 -2.29 1.12
CA VAL A 6 -6.24 -1.20 0.52
C VAL A 6 -4.88 -1.75 0.10
N LEU A 7 -4.54 -1.59 -1.17
CA LEU A 7 -3.24 -1.99 -1.70
C LEU A 7 -2.48 -0.76 -2.18
N TYR A 8 -1.27 -0.59 -1.66
CA TYR A 8 -0.36 0.47 -2.08
C TYR A 8 0.55 -0.09 -3.16
N ARG A 9 0.56 0.52 -4.32
CA ARG A 9 1.23 0.01 -5.51
C ARG A 9 2.16 1.06 -6.11
N ALA A 10 3.28 0.61 -6.66
CA ALA A 10 4.19 1.46 -7.43
C ALA A 10 4.87 0.60 -8.50
N PRO A 11 5.10 1.14 -9.71
CA PRO A 11 5.76 0.38 -10.76
C PRO A 11 7.13 -0.12 -10.32
N ASN A 12 7.44 -1.37 -10.65
CA ASN A 12 8.74 -1.97 -10.32
C ASN A 12 9.90 -1.16 -10.89
N SER A 13 9.74 -0.60 -12.08
CA SER A 13 10.78 0.24 -12.70
C SER A 13 11.10 1.48 -11.88
N VAL A 14 10.09 2.10 -11.29
CA VAL A 14 10.27 3.28 -10.43
C VAL A 14 11.01 2.90 -9.15
N VAL A 15 10.61 1.81 -8.52
CA VAL A 15 11.26 1.31 -7.30
C VAL A 15 12.72 0.94 -7.60
N ASP A 16 12.99 0.27 -8.71
CA ASP A 16 14.34 -0.13 -9.11
C ASP A 16 15.25 1.09 -9.33
N GLU A 17 14.74 2.11 -10.01
CA GLU A 17 15.51 3.34 -10.22
C GLU A 17 15.84 4.03 -8.89
N TRP A 18 14.87 4.06 -7.97
CA TRP A 18 15.10 4.61 -6.64
C TRP A 18 16.18 3.84 -5.89
N MET A 19 16.12 2.51 -5.93
CA MET A 19 17.08 1.65 -5.23
C MET A 19 18.49 1.70 -5.81
N LYS A 20 18.67 2.21 -7.02
CA LYS A 20 20.00 2.43 -7.63
C LYS A 20 20.72 3.63 -7.02
N LYS A 21 20.00 4.55 -6.40
CA LYS A 21 20.63 5.70 -5.75
C LYS A 21 21.40 5.26 -4.51
N PRO A 22 22.53 5.91 -4.19
CA PRO A 22 23.27 5.62 -2.97
C PRO A 22 22.39 5.79 -1.71
N GLU A 23 22.63 4.99 -0.70
CA GLU A 23 21.86 5.02 0.54
C GLU A 23 21.84 6.40 1.19
N ASP A 24 22.96 7.10 1.18
CA ASP A 24 23.07 8.43 1.77
C ASP A 24 22.20 9.47 1.05
N GLU A 25 21.91 9.28 -0.23
CA GLU A 25 20.99 10.12 -0.99
C GLU A 25 19.54 9.73 -0.75
N ARG A 26 19.27 8.43 -0.57
CA ARG A 26 17.90 7.92 -0.34
C ARG A 26 17.39 8.18 1.07
N LYS A 27 18.23 8.04 2.05
CA LYS A 27 17.88 8.05 3.46
C LYS A 27 17.13 9.31 3.92
N PRO A 28 17.54 10.53 3.55
CA PRO A 28 16.79 11.73 3.91
C PRO A 28 15.38 11.75 3.34
N GLU A 29 15.21 11.32 2.09
CA GLU A 29 13.91 11.29 1.43
C GLU A 29 13.01 10.21 2.04
N GLU A 30 13.59 9.05 2.35
CA GLU A 30 12.86 7.95 3.00
C GLU A 30 12.39 8.35 4.39
N THR A 31 13.22 9.06 5.16
CA THR A 31 12.85 9.56 6.48
C THR A 31 11.71 10.58 6.37
N LYS A 32 11.78 11.46 5.42
CA LYS A 32 10.74 12.47 5.16
C LYS A 32 9.40 11.82 4.81
N MET A 33 9.44 10.80 3.95
CA MET A 33 8.26 10.02 3.57
C MET A 33 7.69 9.31 4.80
N MET A 34 8.52 8.68 5.60
CA MET A 34 8.10 7.97 6.81
C MET A 34 7.43 8.91 7.81
N ASP A 35 7.97 10.11 8.00
CA ASP A 35 7.39 11.11 8.89
C ASP A 35 6.01 11.55 8.40
N ALA A 36 5.86 11.76 7.08
CA ALA A 36 4.58 12.11 6.48
C ALA A 36 3.55 10.98 6.66
N TRP A 37 3.97 9.72 6.49
CA TRP A 37 3.13 8.54 6.73
C TRP A 37 2.64 8.48 8.18
N LYS A 38 3.53 8.69 9.14
CA LYS A 38 3.17 8.67 10.57
C LYS A 38 2.13 9.74 10.89
N LYS A 39 2.28 10.94 10.34
CA LYS A 39 1.30 12.01 10.52
C LYS A 39 -0.04 11.65 9.92
N TRP A 40 -0.04 11.12 8.70
CA TRP A 40 -1.26 10.71 8.02
C TRP A 40 -1.97 9.60 8.80
N MET A 41 -1.22 8.58 9.26
CA MET A 41 -1.77 7.48 10.05
C MET A 41 -2.37 7.97 11.36
N SER A 42 -1.71 8.89 12.06
CA SER A 42 -2.24 9.46 13.31
C SER A 42 -3.56 10.20 13.07
N ALA A 43 -3.65 10.95 11.98
CA ALA A 43 -4.86 11.71 11.66
C ALA A 43 -6.03 10.82 11.26
N ASN A 44 -5.78 9.61 10.75
CA ASN A 44 -6.80 8.73 10.20
C ASN A 44 -6.91 7.38 10.93
N ALA A 45 -6.29 7.27 12.10
CA ALA A 45 -6.15 5.99 12.82
C ALA A 45 -7.49 5.28 13.06
N SER A 46 -8.56 6.02 13.35
CA SER A 46 -9.87 5.45 13.64
C SER A 46 -10.53 4.76 12.44
N SER A 47 -10.07 5.04 11.23
CA SER A 47 -10.61 4.42 10.01
C SER A 47 -10.02 3.03 9.74
N PHE A 48 -8.93 2.66 10.39
CA PHE A 48 -8.25 1.40 10.14
C PHE A 48 -8.68 0.29 11.09
N THR A 49 -9.14 -0.83 10.54
CA THR A 49 -9.39 -2.06 11.31
C THR A 49 -8.16 -2.96 11.31
N ASP A 50 -7.28 -2.79 10.33
CA ASP A 50 -5.98 -3.44 10.28
C ASP A 50 -4.98 -2.44 9.67
N LYS A 51 -3.94 -2.10 10.43
CA LYS A 51 -2.91 -1.18 9.95
C LYS A 51 -1.99 -1.82 8.92
N GLY A 52 -2.11 -3.14 8.73
CA GLY A 52 -1.41 -3.86 7.69
C GLY A 52 0.07 -4.01 7.90
N ALA A 53 0.76 -4.29 6.81
CA ALA A 53 2.20 -4.47 6.79
C ALA A 53 2.73 -4.30 5.36
N GLY A 54 4.02 -4.07 5.24
CA GLY A 54 4.69 -4.10 3.95
C GLY A 54 4.65 -5.50 3.34
N ALA A 55 4.49 -5.56 2.04
CA ALA A 55 4.50 -6.81 1.29
C ALA A 55 5.90 -7.03 0.70
N GLY A 56 6.45 -8.21 0.93
CA GLY A 56 7.76 -8.58 0.42
C GLY A 56 7.67 -9.33 -0.91
N LYS A 57 8.76 -10.02 -1.24
CA LYS A 57 8.90 -10.78 -2.47
C LYS A 57 7.89 -11.93 -2.54
N PRO A 58 7.01 -11.97 -3.54
CA PRO A 58 5.95 -12.97 -3.59
C PRO A 58 6.40 -14.29 -4.20
N LYS A 59 5.67 -15.34 -3.86
CA LYS A 59 5.66 -16.60 -4.57
C LYS A 59 4.27 -16.80 -5.16
N VAL A 60 4.23 -17.36 -6.36
CA VAL A 60 2.96 -17.67 -7.03
C VAL A 60 2.74 -19.18 -7.03
N VAL A 61 1.58 -19.58 -6.57
CA VAL A 61 1.14 -20.97 -6.57
C VAL A 61 0.08 -21.14 -7.65
N SER A 62 0.28 -22.14 -8.51
CA SER A 62 -0.67 -22.49 -9.57
C SER A 62 -0.92 -23.99 -9.57
N ALA A 63 -1.77 -24.45 -10.48
CA ALA A 63 -2.03 -25.89 -10.65
C ALA A 63 -0.77 -26.69 -10.98
N THR A 64 0.27 -26.04 -11.52
CA THR A 64 1.51 -26.70 -11.92
C THR A 64 2.64 -26.57 -10.89
N GLY A 65 2.40 -25.86 -9.79
CA GLY A 65 3.40 -25.77 -8.70
C GLY A 65 3.62 -24.35 -8.20
N VAL A 66 4.79 -24.14 -7.62
CA VAL A 66 5.17 -22.87 -6.96
C VAL A 66 6.36 -22.26 -7.71
N LYS A 67 6.32 -20.95 -7.91
CA LYS A 67 7.44 -20.24 -8.51
C LYS A 67 7.65 -18.88 -7.85
N ASP A 68 8.87 -18.38 -7.93
CA ASP A 68 9.18 -17.01 -7.53
C ASP A 68 8.49 -16.05 -8.50
N SER A 69 8.11 -14.89 -7.98
CA SER A 69 7.42 -13.90 -8.78
C SER A 69 7.74 -12.49 -8.31
N ARG A 70 7.20 -11.54 -9.01
CA ARG A 70 7.30 -10.13 -8.65
C ARG A 70 5.98 -9.44 -9.01
N ASN A 71 5.53 -8.52 -8.15
CA ASN A 71 4.40 -7.67 -8.43
C ASN A 71 4.70 -6.24 -7.95
N ASP A 72 3.75 -5.35 -8.11
CA ASP A 72 3.91 -3.94 -7.76
C ASP A 72 3.24 -3.56 -6.44
N ILE A 73 2.83 -4.53 -5.65
CA ILE A 73 2.20 -4.30 -4.35
C ILE A 73 3.29 -4.08 -3.30
N MET A 74 3.24 -2.94 -2.62
CA MET A 74 4.23 -2.56 -1.60
C MET A 74 3.73 -2.80 -0.18
N MET A 75 2.42 -2.69 0.04
CA MET A 75 1.84 -2.70 1.38
C MET A 75 0.34 -2.93 1.29
N TYR A 76 -0.26 -3.44 2.36
CA TYR A 76 -1.72 -3.52 2.48
C TYR A 76 -2.19 -2.93 3.79
N GLN A 77 -3.46 -2.52 3.82
CA GLN A 77 -4.17 -2.11 5.03
C GLN A 77 -5.64 -2.47 4.84
N ILE A 78 -6.41 -2.44 5.93
CA ILE A 78 -7.86 -2.62 5.87
C ILE A 78 -8.51 -1.42 6.57
N VAL A 79 -9.42 -0.76 5.88
CA VAL A 79 -10.18 0.38 6.41
C VAL A 79 -11.66 0.05 6.47
N GLN A 80 -12.38 0.82 7.28
CA GLN A 80 -13.83 0.77 7.30
C GLN A 80 -14.39 2.13 6.86
N ALA A 81 -15.47 2.10 6.10
CA ALA A 81 -16.14 3.28 5.60
C ALA A 81 -17.59 2.95 5.24
N SER A 82 -18.37 3.98 5.01
CA SER A 82 -19.79 3.81 4.64
C SER A 82 -19.96 3.36 3.18
N SER A 83 -18.98 3.61 2.32
CA SER A 83 -19.04 3.23 0.92
C SER A 83 -17.62 3.14 0.34
N ALA A 84 -17.49 2.54 -0.85
CA ALA A 84 -16.23 2.48 -1.57
C ALA A 84 -15.70 3.88 -1.90
N ASP A 85 -16.58 4.80 -2.28
CA ASP A 85 -16.19 6.18 -2.57
C ASP A 85 -15.64 6.88 -1.33
N GLU A 86 -16.27 6.70 -0.18
CA GLU A 86 -15.79 7.28 1.08
C GLU A 86 -14.44 6.68 1.50
N ALA A 87 -14.28 5.36 1.33
CA ALA A 87 -13.01 4.70 1.60
C ALA A 87 -11.90 5.25 0.71
N ALA A 88 -12.17 5.40 -0.59
CA ALA A 88 -11.20 5.92 -1.56
C ALA A 88 -10.81 7.37 -1.24
N LYS A 89 -11.76 8.20 -0.84
CA LYS A 89 -11.51 9.61 -0.51
C LYS A 89 -10.50 9.78 0.63
N LEU A 90 -10.40 8.83 1.55
CA LEU A 90 -9.42 8.88 2.63
C LEU A 90 -7.99 9.04 2.11
N PHE A 91 -7.72 8.48 0.94
CA PHE A 91 -6.37 8.41 0.39
C PHE A 91 -6.01 9.54 -0.57
N VAL A 92 -6.94 10.47 -0.81
CA VAL A 92 -6.64 11.66 -1.60
C VAL A 92 -5.58 12.48 -0.87
N GLY A 93 -4.48 12.81 -1.56
CA GLY A 93 -3.37 13.55 -0.97
C GLY A 93 -2.46 12.73 -0.06
N HIS A 94 -2.58 11.40 -0.09
CA HIS A 94 -1.74 10.51 0.73
C HIS A 94 -0.25 10.64 0.36
N PRO A 95 0.66 10.56 1.36
CA PRO A 95 2.10 10.65 1.12
C PRO A 95 2.66 9.64 0.11
N HIS A 96 2.00 8.48 -0.06
CA HIS A 96 2.41 7.46 -1.03
C HIS A 96 2.56 8.02 -2.45
N PHE A 97 1.78 9.05 -2.79
CA PHE A 97 1.83 9.69 -4.11
C PHE A 97 3.10 10.53 -4.34
N GLY A 98 3.96 10.64 -3.35
CA GLY A 98 5.30 11.17 -3.53
C GLY A 98 6.18 10.24 -4.38
N ILE A 99 5.80 8.97 -4.53
CA ILE A 99 6.46 8.02 -5.44
C ILE A 99 5.86 8.21 -6.83
N PRO A 100 6.68 8.43 -7.88
CA PRO A 100 6.14 8.61 -9.22
C PRO A 100 5.29 7.42 -9.68
N GLN A 101 4.13 7.70 -10.27
CA GLN A 101 3.19 6.72 -10.80
C GLN A 101 2.59 5.79 -9.73
N ALA A 102 2.74 6.11 -8.46
CA ALA A 102 2.17 5.32 -7.37
C ALA A 102 0.65 5.42 -7.37
N THR A 103 0.00 4.34 -6.98
CA THR A 103 -1.46 4.27 -6.86
C THR A 103 -1.85 3.61 -5.55
N VAL A 104 -3.07 3.86 -5.12
CA VAL A 104 -3.71 3.17 -4.00
C VAL A 104 -5.00 2.55 -4.56
N GLU A 105 -5.15 1.25 -4.37
CA GLU A 105 -6.32 0.52 -4.84
C GLU A 105 -7.17 0.14 -3.64
N VAL A 106 -8.46 0.42 -3.70
CA VAL A 106 -9.39 0.19 -2.60
C VAL A 106 -10.50 -0.73 -3.08
N MET A 107 -10.66 -1.88 -2.43
CA MET A 107 -11.61 -2.92 -2.85
C MET A 107 -12.50 -3.35 -1.69
N PRO A 108 -13.82 -3.47 -1.92
CA PRO A 108 -14.70 -3.99 -0.87
C PRO A 108 -14.34 -5.43 -0.52
N LEU A 109 -14.34 -5.72 0.78
CA LEU A 109 -14.19 -7.07 1.29
C LEU A 109 -15.57 -7.66 1.54
N LYS A 110 -15.80 -8.86 1.02
CA LYS A 110 -17.05 -9.58 1.21
C LYS A 110 -16.79 -10.82 2.05
N THR A 111 -17.66 -11.07 3.02
CA THR A 111 -17.60 -12.28 3.81
C THR A 111 -17.92 -13.47 2.92
N MET A 112 -17.05 -14.47 2.97
CA MET A 112 -17.33 -15.75 2.32
C MET A 112 -18.18 -16.56 3.28
N GLU A 113 -19.39 -16.89 2.85
CA GLU A 113 -20.28 -17.75 3.63
C GLU A 113 -20.08 -19.19 3.18
N GLY A 114 -19.70 -20.02 4.15
CA GLY A 114 -19.47 -21.43 3.89
C GLY A 114 -20.73 -22.26 3.93
#